data_b68592da874985fb5daf4a44ddbd9a15
#
_entry.id   b68592da874985fb5daf4a44ddbd9a15
#
_cell.length_a   1.000
_cell.length_b   1.000
_cell.length_c   1.000
_cell.angle_alpha   90.00
_cell.angle_beta   90.00
_cell.angle_gamma   90.00
#
_symmetry.space_group_name_H-M   'P 1'
#
loop_
_entity.id
_entity.type
_entity.pdbx_description
1 polymer ?
#
loop_
_entity_poly.entity_id
_entity_poly.type
_entity_poly.pdbx_seq_one_letter_code
_entity_poly.pdbx_strand_id
1 'polypeptide(L)'
;MTTRTEHDTMGDVQVPSEAYWGAQTQRSYQNFKIGCETLPRPLIYAMALVKKAAALTNAGLSRIQQEQADLIVRAADDVLGGKLDGQFPLVVWQTGSGTQSNMNMNEVLANRANELAGTGLAAYKPVHPNDHVNHAQSTNDSFPTAIHVAAAQEINHLLIPAVQKLRDTLAAKAKAFEPIVKIGRTHLQDATPLTLGQEFSGYVAQLDHGLARLQDALKYLYELPLGGTAVGTGLNSHPDFAVKAAAQLAQLSGLPFVTAPNKFEALGGRDAAVFASGALKTLAASLNKIANDVRWLASGPRCGLGEIKIPENEPGSSIMPGKVNPTQCEALSMVCCQVFGNDVTINMAGASGNFELNVYMPVIAYNLLQSVRLLGDACNSFNDHCAVGIEPVPEKIDYFLHHSLMLVTALNRKIGYENAAKVAKTAYKNDKSLRETAIELGLLSGEEFDALVVPADMVHPK
;
A
#
# COMPACT_ATOMS: atom_id res chain seq x y z
N MET A 1 8.15 -27.38 29.34
CA MET A 1 8.26 -27.70 27.91
C MET A 1 9.48 -28.61 27.76
N THR A 2 9.35 -29.68 27.01
CA THR A 2 10.48 -30.54 26.64
C THR A 2 11.37 -29.82 25.64
N THR A 3 12.68 -30.04 25.73
CA THR A 3 13.64 -29.44 24.81
C THR A 3 14.47 -30.53 24.13
N ARG A 4 15.06 -30.23 23.00
CA ARG A 4 16.09 -30.99 22.31
C ARG A 4 17.35 -30.14 22.20
N THR A 5 18.49 -30.78 22.06
CA THR A 5 19.77 -30.11 21.83
C THR A 5 19.98 -29.93 20.33
N GLU A 6 20.24 -28.70 19.91
CA GLU A 6 20.68 -28.33 18.56
C GLU A 6 22.09 -27.76 18.65
N HIS A 7 22.84 -27.81 17.55
CA HIS A 7 24.24 -27.38 17.51
C HIS A 7 24.48 -26.38 16.37
N ASP A 8 25.28 -25.36 16.63
CA ASP A 8 25.87 -24.48 15.64
C ASP A 8 27.36 -24.22 15.92
N THR A 9 27.99 -23.33 15.15
CA THR A 9 29.42 -23.01 15.29
C THR A 9 29.80 -22.38 16.66
N MET A 10 28.80 -21.95 17.44
CA MET A 10 28.99 -21.40 18.79
C MET A 10 28.73 -22.43 19.89
N GLY A 11 28.36 -23.67 19.55
CA GLY A 11 28.10 -24.76 20.46
C GLY A 11 26.63 -25.14 20.60
N ASP A 12 26.31 -25.90 21.65
CA ASP A 12 24.98 -26.43 21.90
C ASP A 12 23.99 -25.39 22.42
N VAL A 13 22.73 -25.54 22.03
CA VAL A 13 21.62 -24.74 22.53
C VAL A 13 20.36 -25.60 22.68
N GLN A 14 19.57 -25.33 23.72
CA GLN A 14 18.30 -26.00 23.95
C GLN A 14 17.17 -25.34 23.17
N VAL A 15 16.48 -26.10 22.31
CA VAL A 15 15.36 -25.67 21.46
C VAL A 15 14.11 -26.44 21.90
N PRO A 16 12.91 -25.85 21.91
CA PRO A 16 11.67 -26.59 22.18
C PRO A 16 11.54 -27.82 21.27
N SER A 17 11.15 -28.96 21.83
CA SER A 17 11.19 -30.25 21.12
C SER A 17 10.29 -30.27 19.88
N GLU A 18 9.16 -29.53 19.88
CA GLU A 18 8.21 -29.44 18.78
C GLU A 18 8.55 -28.35 17.74
N ALA A 19 9.53 -27.49 18.03
CA ALA A 19 9.89 -26.41 17.12
C ALA A 19 10.65 -26.95 15.89
N TYR A 20 10.31 -26.46 14.70
CA TYR A 20 11.07 -26.79 13.49
C TYR A 20 12.31 -25.91 13.31
N TRP A 21 12.41 -24.77 14.04
CA TRP A 21 13.65 -23.98 14.02
C TRP A 21 14.78 -24.67 14.82
N GLY A 22 16.00 -24.27 14.52
CA GLY A 22 17.21 -24.83 15.11
C GLY A 22 17.98 -23.84 16.01
N ALA A 23 19.28 -24.06 16.10
CA ALA A 23 20.18 -23.36 17.01
C ALA A 23 20.27 -21.85 16.75
N GLN A 24 20.45 -21.44 15.51
CA GLN A 24 20.67 -20.02 15.19
C GLN A 24 19.39 -19.19 15.44
N THR A 25 18.23 -19.73 15.11
CA THR A 25 16.94 -19.09 15.42
C THR A 25 16.74 -18.97 16.92
N GLN A 26 17.04 -20.04 17.67
CA GLN A 26 16.88 -20.04 19.13
C GLN A 26 17.75 -18.98 19.79
N ARG A 27 19.00 -18.80 19.34
CA ARG A 27 19.87 -17.73 19.85
C ARG A 27 19.29 -16.35 19.56
N SER A 28 18.80 -16.12 18.35
CA SER A 28 18.16 -14.85 17.99
C SER A 28 16.93 -14.57 18.85
N TYR A 29 16.06 -15.57 19.03
CA TYR A 29 14.88 -15.48 19.88
C TYR A 29 15.20 -15.11 21.33
N GLN A 30 16.36 -15.58 21.83
CA GLN A 30 16.82 -15.26 23.18
C GLN A 30 17.46 -13.86 23.26
N ASN A 31 18.21 -13.45 22.25
CA ASN A 31 19.02 -12.23 22.25
C ASN A 31 18.22 -10.95 21.93
N PHE A 32 17.21 -11.02 21.05
CA PHE A 32 16.47 -9.86 20.57
C PHE A 32 15.06 -9.80 21.17
N LYS A 33 14.97 -9.47 22.46
CA LYS A 33 13.68 -9.23 23.14
C LYS A 33 13.30 -7.76 23.06
N ILE A 34 13.01 -7.30 21.84
CA ILE A 34 12.73 -5.90 21.51
C ILE A 34 11.38 -5.84 20.80
N GLY A 35 10.40 -5.15 21.40
CA GLY A 35 9.06 -5.04 20.83
C GLY A 35 8.33 -6.37 20.70
N CYS A 36 7.29 -6.37 19.89
CA CYS A 36 6.49 -7.57 19.61
C CYS A 36 6.22 -7.75 18.09
N GLU A 37 6.72 -6.83 17.27
CA GLU A 37 6.54 -6.85 15.84
C GLU A 37 7.37 -7.97 15.21
N THR A 38 6.70 -8.99 14.69
CA THR A 38 7.32 -10.09 13.94
C THR A 38 7.33 -9.78 12.44
N LEU A 39 8.11 -10.53 11.68
CA LEU A 39 8.13 -10.37 10.22
C LEU A 39 6.74 -10.67 9.63
N PRO A 40 6.26 -9.85 8.68
CA PRO A 40 4.97 -10.06 8.03
C PRO A 40 4.90 -11.41 7.32
N ARG A 41 3.75 -12.08 7.40
CA ARG A 41 3.53 -13.39 6.77
C ARG A 41 3.84 -13.40 5.25
N PRO A 42 3.49 -12.36 4.45
CA PRO A 42 3.89 -12.32 3.04
C PRO A 42 5.41 -12.40 2.83
N LEU A 43 6.22 -11.82 3.72
CA LEU A 43 7.67 -11.94 3.64
C LEU A 43 8.15 -13.37 3.93
N ILE A 44 7.57 -14.03 4.93
CA ILE A 44 7.87 -15.44 5.23
C ILE A 44 7.55 -16.33 4.03
N TYR A 45 6.40 -16.14 3.41
CA TYR A 45 6.01 -16.89 2.22
C TYR A 45 6.91 -16.59 1.02
N ALA A 46 7.30 -15.33 0.81
CA ALA A 46 8.26 -14.99 -0.23
C ALA A 46 9.64 -15.62 0.02
N MET A 47 10.11 -15.69 1.27
CA MET A 47 11.34 -16.39 1.61
C MET A 47 11.23 -17.89 1.29
N ALA A 48 10.13 -18.55 1.63
CA ALA A 48 9.90 -19.95 1.28
C ALA A 48 9.87 -20.15 -0.24
N LEU A 49 9.24 -19.24 -0.99
CA LEU A 49 9.21 -19.27 -2.45
C LEU A 49 10.61 -19.11 -3.06
N VAL A 50 11.43 -18.21 -2.51
CA VAL A 50 12.84 -18.05 -2.92
C VAL A 50 13.63 -19.33 -2.66
N LYS A 51 13.44 -19.99 -1.51
CA LYS A 51 14.13 -21.27 -1.22
C LYS A 51 13.67 -22.39 -2.14
N LYS A 52 12.37 -22.46 -2.44
CA LYS A 52 11.80 -23.39 -3.40
C LYS A 52 12.42 -23.21 -4.80
N ALA A 53 12.46 -21.97 -5.29
CA ALA A 53 13.05 -21.65 -6.58
C ALA A 53 14.57 -21.96 -6.64
N ALA A 54 15.29 -21.63 -5.57
CA ALA A 54 16.73 -21.92 -5.46
C ALA A 54 17.01 -23.45 -5.45
N ALA A 55 16.22 -24.24 -4.71
CA ALA A 55 16.37 -25.70 -4.69
C ALA A 55 16.15 -26.33 -6.06
N LEU A 56 15.06 -25.96 -6.76
CA LEU A 56 14.76 -26.42 -8.12
C LEU A 56 15.88 -26.03 -9.09
N THR A 57 16.37 -24.80 -9.00
CA THR A 57 17.47 -24.32 -9.84
C THR A 57 18.76 -25.07 -9.57
N ASN A 58 19.12 -25.26 -8.32
CA ASN A 58 20.36 -25.97 -7.94
C ASN A 58 20.34 -27.44 -8.34
N ALA A 59 19.19 -28.12 -8.24
CA ALA A 59 19.02 -29.48 -8.78
C ALA A 59 19.18 -29.52 -10.29
N GLY A 60 18.52 -28.62 -11.02
CA GLY A 60 18.65 -28.51 -12.47
C GLY A 60 20.07 -28.14 -12.96
N LEU A 61 20.91 -27.58 -12.08
CA LEU A 61 22.32 -27.28 -12.29
C LEU A 61 23.24 -28.38 -11.72
N SER A 62 22.69 -29.48 -11.22
CA SER A 62 23.41 -30.61 -10.58
C SER A 62 24.29 -30.18 -9.41
N ARG A 63 23.83 -29.17 -8.63
CA ARG A 63 24.53 -28.63 -7.44
C ARG A 63 24.03 -29.28 -6.14
N ILE A 64 22.80 -29.77 -6.11
CA ILE A 64 22.25 -30.63 -5.07
C ILE A 64 21.57 -31.83 -5.72
N GLN A 65 21.33 -32.90 -4.96
CA GLN A 65 20.63 -34.07 -5.47
C GLN A 65 19.13 -33.78 -5.68
N GLN A 66 18.53 -34.39 -6.67
CA GLN A 66 17.09 -34.20 -6.98
C GLN A 66 16.21 -34.54 -5.77
N GLU A 67 16.50 -35.62 -5.06
CA GLU A 67 15.77 -36.04 -3.86
C GLU A 67 15.79 -34.96 -2.76
N GLN A 68 16.93 -34.30 -2.56
CA GLN A 68 17.06 -33.20 -1.59
C GLN A 68 16.22 -32.00 -2.02
N ALA A 69 16.25 -31.66 -3.30
CA ALA A 69 15.44 -30.56 -3.83
C ALA A 69 13.93 -30.86 -3.68
N ASP A 70 13.48 -32.08 -3.98
CA ASP A 70 12.08 -32.49 -3.85
C ASP A 70 11.59 -32.40 -2.39
N LEU A 71 12.43 -32.78 -1.44
CA LEU A 71 12.13 -32.63 -0.01
C LEU A 71 12.04 -31.17 0.42
N ILE A 72 12.98 -30.32 -0.03
CA ILE A 72 12.96 -28.88 0.24
C ILE A 72 11.70 -28.23 -0.37
N VAL A 73 11.34 -28.59 -1.61
CA VAL A 73 10.14 -28.09 -2.29
C VAL A 73 8.88 -28.44 -1.50
N ARG A 74 8.74 -29.70 -1.06
CA ARG A 74 7.60 -30.13 -0.24
C ARG A 74 7.53 -29.39 1.10
N ALA A 75 8.66 -29.19 1.76
CA ALA A 75 8.74 -28.42 3.00
C ALA A 75 8.35 -26.94 2.77
N ALA A 76 8.81 -26.34 1.68
CA ALA A 76 8.42 -24.97 1.28
C ALA A 76 6.92 -24.87 0.97
N ASP A 77 6.33 -25.87 0.33
CA ASP A 77 4.89 -25.91 0.08
C ASP A 77 4.07 -26.00 1.38
N ASP A 78 4.57 -26.70 2.40
CA ASP A 78 3.95 -26.70 3.73
C ASP A 78 3.99 -25.32 4.42
N VAL A 79 5.08 -24.55 4.23
CA VAL A 79 5.14 -23.15 4.69
C VAL A 79 4.15 -22.27 3.91
N LEU A 80 4.16 -22.35 2.58
CA LEU A 80 3.26 -21.58 1.70
C LEU A 80 1.78 -21.90 1.96
N GLY A 81 1.49 -23.15 2.35
CA GLY A 81 0.15 -23.60 2.77
C GLY A 81 -0.25 -23.22 4.20
N GLY A 82 0.59 -22.46 4.93
CA GLY A 82 0.32 -21.97 6.29
C GLY A 82 0.45 -23.00 7.41
N LYS A 83 0.88 -24.25 7.12
CA LYS A 83 0.99 -25.31 8.13
C LYS A 83 2.06 -25.05 9.18
N LEU A 84 3.04 -24.20 8.86
CA LEU A 84 4.20 -23.92 9.68
C LEU A 84 4.27 -22.45 10.15
N ASP A 85 3.16 -21.70 10.09
CA ASP A 85 3.11 -20.26 10.44
C ASP A 85 3.66 -19.93 11.82
N GLY A 86 3.45 -20.82 12.79
CA GLY A 86 3.97 -20.64 14.17
C GLY A 86 5.48 -20.87 14.33
N GLN A 87 6.19 -21.23 13.26
CA GLN A 87 7.61 -21.56 13.30
C GLN A 87 8.55 -20.37 12.99
N PHE A 88 8.00 -19.15 12.88
CA PHE A 88 8.75 -17.93 12.55
C PHE A 88 8.58 -16.86 13.64
N PRO A 89 9.15 -17.09 14.85
CA PRO A 89 8.88 -16.26 16.02
C PRO A 89 9.74 -14.99 16.10
N LEU A 90 10.66 -14.76 15.15
CA LEU A 90 11.63 -13.70 15.25
C LEU A 90 11.04 -12.33 15.02
N VAL A 91 11.46 -11.38 15.86
CA VAL A 91 11.03 -9.97 15.75
C VAL A 91 11.75 -9.25 14.60
N VAL A 92 11.15 -8.15 14.16
CA VAL A 92 11.74 -7.23 13.16
C VAL A 92 13.07 -6.66 13.65
N TRP A 93 13.18 -6.41 14.94
CA TRP A 93 14.33 -5.79 15.63
C TRP A 93 15.44 -6.81 15.86
N GLN A 94 16.06 -7.25 14.78
CA GLN A 94 17.13 -8.25 14.72
C GLN A 94 18.33 -7.71 13.93
N THR A 95 19.29 -8.57 13.53
CA THR A 95 20.36 -8.13 12.63
C THR A 95 19.79 -7.52 11.34
N GLY A 96 20.32 -6.38 10.96
CA GLY A 96 19.79 -5.57 9.87
C GLY A 96 19.88 -6.21 8.48
N SER A 97 20.69 -7.25 8.31
CA SER A 97 20.74 -8.07 7.08
C SER A 97 19.59 -9.09 6.98
N GLY A 98 18.90 -9.39 8.10
CA GLY A 98 17.88 -10.43 8.16
C GLY A 98 18.45 -11.85 8.27
N THR A 99 19.73 -12.02 8.65
CA THR A 99 20.40 -13.33 8.69
C THR A 99 19.69 -14.32 9.59
N GLN A 100 19.20 -13.90 10.76
CA GLN A 100 18.51 -14.82 11.66
C GLN A 100 17.22 -15.33 11.04
N SER A 101 16.46 -14.48 10.33
CA SER A 101 15.23 -14.91 9.63
C SER A 101 15.51 -15.79 8.42
N ASN A 102 16.60 -15.52 7.67
CA ASN A 102 17.04 -16.44 6.62
C ASN A 102 17.41 -17.81 7.19
N MET A 103 18.13 -17.84 8.31
CA MET A 103 18.47 -19.10 8.99
C MET A 103 17.23 -19.77 9.59
N ASN A 104 16.28 -19.00 10.15
CA ASN A 104 15.01 -19.54 10.61
C ASN A 104 14.28 -20.30 9.47
N MET A 105 14.21 -19.70 8.29
CA MET A 105 13.63 -20.37 7.12
C MET A 105 14.44 -21.63 6.73
N ASN A 106 15.76 -21.53 6.68
CA ASN A 106 16.62 -22.66 6.33
C ASN A 106 16.49 -23.82 7.33
N GLU A 107 16.47 -23.54 8.62
CA GLU A 107 16.32 -24.52 9.69
C GLU A 107 14.94 -25.19 9.66
N VAL A 108 13.87 -24.41 9.51
CA VAL A 108 12.48 -24.91 9.40
C VAL A 108 12.33 -25.82 8.19
N LEU A 109 12.82 -25.40 7.02
CA LEU A 109 12.74 -26.20 5.82
C LEU A 109 13.58 -27.48 5.89
N ALA A 110 14.79 -27.42 6.44
CA ALA A 110 15.64 -28.60 6.61
C ALA A 110 15.02 -29.60 7.58
N ASN A 111 14.54 -29.16 8.73
CA ASN A 111 13.91 -30.03 9.72
C ASN A 111 12.60 -30.63 9.17
N ARG A 112 11.77 -29.86 8.47
CA ARG A 112 10.56 -30.38 7.85
C ARG A 112 10.87 -31.38 6.73
N ALA A 113 11.87 -31.11 5.89
CA ALA A 113 12.34 -32.03 4.86
C ALA A 113 12.85 -33.34 5.45
N ASN A 114 13.60 -33.29 6.52
CA ASN A 114 14.15 -34.48 7.23
C ASN A 114 13.03 -35.30 7.90
N GLU A 115 12.03 -34.65 8.48
CA GLU A 115 10.84 -35.32 8.99
C GLU A 115 10.08 -36.05 7.86
N LEU A 116 9.89 -35.40 6.70
CA LEU A 116 9.27 -35.98 5.50
C LEU A 116 10.07 -37.17 4.95
N ALA A 117 11.37 -37.21 5.18
CA ALA A 117 12.27 -38.32 4.84
C ALA A 117 12.29 -39.42 5.92
N GLY A 118 11.63 -39.22 7.08
CA GLY A 118 11.60 -40.18 8.18
C GLY A 118 12.81 -40.17 9.09
N THR A 119 13.73 -39.19 8.99
CA THR A 119 14.94 -39.09 9.80
C THR A 119 14.78 -38.25 11.07
N GLY A 120 13.71 -37.45 11.15
CA GLY A 120 13.38 -36.62 12.33
C GLY A 120 14.08 -35.26 12.37
N LEU A 121 13.75 -34.49 13.42
CA LEU A 121 14.30 -33.14 13.65
C LEU A 121 15.78 -33.22 14.10
N ALA A 122 16.56 -32.17 13.84
CA ALA A 122 17.99 -32.06 14.17
C ALA A 122 18.90 -33.15 13.52
N ALA A 123 18.39 -33.87 12.55
CA ALA A 123 19.15 -34.97 11.89
C ALA A 123 20.21 -34.41 10.90
N TYR A 124 20.00 -33.23 10.36
CA TYR A 124 20.82 -32.61 9.30
C TYR A 124 21.05 -33.48 8.06
N LYS A 125 20.32 -34.57 7.92
CA LYS A 125 20.35 -35.53 6.80
C LYS A 125 18.94 -36.05 6.52
N PRO A 126 18.55 -36.19 5.22
CA PRO A 126 19.33 -35.94 4.00
C PRO A 126 19.49 -34.44 3.65
N VAL A 127 18.80 -33.53 4.34
CA VAL A 127 18.81 -32.09 4.05
C VAL A 127 19.51 -31.32 5.19
N HIS A 128 20.52 -30.52 4.82
CA HIS A 128 21.22 -29.61 5.74
C HIS A 128 20.83 -28.16 5.47
N PRO A 129 20.58 -27.31 6.50
CA PRO A 129 20.09 -25.94 6.31
C PRO A 129 21.04 -25.05 5.51
N ASN A 130 22.36 -25.16 5.74
CA ASN A 130 23.35 -24.34 5.03
C ASN A 130 23.76 -24.95 3.68
N ASP A 131 24.06 -26.27 3.65
CA ASP A 131 24.67 -26.90 2.48
C ASP A 131 23.66 -27.16 1.35
N HIS A 132 22.38 -27.36 1.68
CA HIS A 132 21.34 -27.69 0.71
C HIS A 132 20.28 -26.58 0.58
N VAL A 133 19.62 -26.17 1.67
CA VAL A 133 18.55 -25.14 1.61
C VAL A 133 19.13 -23.78 1.21
N ASN A 134 20.28 -23.40 1.76
CA ASN A 134 20.94 -22.12 1.48
C ASN A 134 22.00 -22.21 0.35
N HIS A 135 22.07 -23.31 -0.38
CA HIS A 135 23.09 -23.52 -1.43
C HIS A 135 23.08 -22.40 -2.46
N ALA A 136 24.27 -21.87 -2.82
CA ALA A 136 24.49 -20.76 -3.75
C ALA A 136 23.80 -19.43 -3.34
N GLN A 137 23.52 -19.24 -2.06
CA GLN A 137 22.85 -18.04 -1.54
C GLN A 137 23.64 -17.45 -0.36
N SER A 138 23.49 -16.15 -0.18
CA SER A 138 23.74 -15.43 1.06
C SER A 138 22.44 -14.83 1.56
N THR A 139 22.33 -14.49 2.84
CA THR A 139 21.23 -13.63 3.30
C THR A 139 21.24 -12.30 2.55
N ASN A 140 22.44 -11.81 2.20
CA ASN A 140 22.62 -10.50 1.58
C ASN A 140 21.92 -10.38 0.22
N ASP A 141 21.73 -11.48 -0.51
CA ASP A 141 20.99 -11.51 -1.78
C ASP A 141 19.59 -12.13 -1.63
N SER A 142 19.40 -13.16 -0.79
CA SER A 142 18.13 -13.86 -0.67
C SER A 142 17.08 -13.09 0.13
N PHE A 143 17.46 -12.36 1.17
CA PHE A 143 16.51 -11.59 1.97
C PHE A 143 15.94 -10.38 1.20
N PRO A 144 16.74 -9.52 0.55
CA PRO A 144 16.19 -8.46 -0.28
C PRO A 144 15.41 -9.00 -1.49
N THR A 145 15.77 -10.16 -2.04
CA THR A 145 14.95 -10.84 -3.05
C THR A 145 13.57 -11.17 -2.49
N ALA A 146 13.49 -11.68 -1.27
CA ALA A 146 12.19 -11.96 -0.63
C ALA A 146 11.38 -10.67 -0.38
N ILE A 147 12.02 -9.53 -0.06
CA ILE A 147 11.34 -8.23 0.03
C ILE A 147 10.72 -7.86 -1.32
N HIS A 148 11.48 -7.95 -2.40
CA HIS A 148 11.00 -7.64 -3.75
C HIS A 148 9.84 -8.54 -4.16
N VAL A 149 9.97 -9.84 -3.94
CA VAL A 149 8.91 -10.83 -4.25
C VAL A 149 7.65 -10.57 -3.45
N ALA A 150 7.75 -10.39 -2.13
CA ALA A 150 6.62 -10.12 -1.27
C ALA A 150 5.90 -8.82 -1.64
N ALA A 151 6.66 -7.73 -1.84
CA ALA A 151 6.10 -6.44 -2.21
C ALA A 151 5.41 -6.50 -3.58
N ALA A 152 6.04 -7.13 -4.58
CA ALA A 152 5.45 -7.28 -5.90
C ALA A 152 4.17 -8.11 -5.88
N GLN A 153 4.12 -9.21 -5.13
CA GLN A 153 2.92 -10.03 -4.98
C GLN A 153 1.78 -9.27 -4.29
N GLU A 154 2.05 -8.63 -3.15
CA GLU A 154 1.03 -7.88 -2.41
C GLU A 154 0.53 -6.65 -3.21
N ILE A 155 1.39 -5.96 -3.94
CA ILE A 155 0.97 -4.84 -4.80
C ILE A 155 0.08 -5.35 -5.94
N ASN A 156 0.46 -6.44 -6.64
CA ASN A 156 -0.30 -6.96 -7.77
C ASN A 156 -1.62 -7.63 -7.36
N HIS A 157 -1.62 -8.42 -6.27
CA HIS A 157 -2.75 -9.28 -5.94
C HIS A 157 -3.70 -8.69 -4.90
N LEU A 158 -3.27 -7.70 -4.11
CA LEU A 158 -4.09 -7.04 -3.08
C LEU A 158 -4.34 -5.57 -3.42
N LEU A 159 -3.27 -4.76 -3.56
CA LEU A 159 -3.41 -3.30 -3.59
C LEU A 159 -4.02 -2.81 -4.92
N ILE A 160 -3.46 -3.21 -6.06
CA ILE A 160 -3.94 -2.77 -7.37
C ILE A 160 -5.43 -3.11 -7.56
N PRO A 161 -5.90 -4.36 -7.31
CA PRO A 161 -7.32 -4.67 -7.42
C PRO A 161 -8.22 -3.84 -6.48
N ALA A 162 -7.76 -3.56 -5.26
CA ALA A 162 -8.52 -2.75 -4.30
C ALA A 162 -8.67 -1.29 -4.74
N VAL A 163 -7.57 -0.69 -5.22
CA VAL A 163 -7.58 0.69 -5.76
C VAL A 163 -8.44 0.77 -7.03
N GLN A 164 -8.33 -0.22 -7.91
CA GLN A 164 -9.13 -0.31 -9.14
C GLN A 164 -10.63 -0.37 -8.82
N LYS A 165 -11.02 -1.22 -7.87
CA LYS A 165 -12.40 -1.36 -7.40
C LYS A 165 -12.97 -0.03 -6.91
N LEU A 166 -12.24 0.67 -6.05
CA LEU A 166 -12.63 1.99 -5.55
C LEU A 166 -12.70 3.03 -6.68
N ARG A 167 -11.71 3.05 -7.56
CA ARG A 167 -11.67 3.92 -8.73
C ARG A 167 -12.90 3.72 -9.62
N ASP A 168 -13.28 2.48 -9.91
CA ASP A 168 -14.41 2.15 -10.78
C ASP A 168 -15.74 2.57 -10.15
N THR A 169 -15.89 2.40 -8.84
CA THR A 169 -17.05 2.91 -8.08
C THR A 169 -17.16 4.42 -8.17
N LEU A 170 -16.06 5.15 -7.95
CA LEU A 170 -16.05 6.60 -8.02
C LEU A 170 -16.28 7.10 -9.47
N ALA A 171 -15.80 6.37 -10.48
CA ALA A 171 -16.07 6.68 -11.88
C ALA A 171 -17.56 6.53 -12.23
N ALA A 172 -18.21 5.49 -11.72
CA ALA A 172 -19.67 5.33 -11.88
C ALA A 172 -20.44 6.48 -11.20
N LYS A 173 -20.01 6.91 -9.99
CA LYS A 173 -20.59 8.08 -9.32
C LYS A 173 -20.33 9.36 -10.08
N ALA A 174 -19.12 9.61 -10.58
CA ALA A 174 -18.80 10.78 -11.40
C ALA A 174 -19.75 10.89 -12.61
N LYS A 175 -19.98 9.78 -13.31
CA LYS A 175 -20.92 9.72 -14.43
C LYS A 175 -22.36 9.99 -14.01
N ALA A 176 -22.83 9.41 -12.93
CA ALA A 176 -24.20 9.58 -12.43
C ALA A 176 -24.46 11.01 -11.93
N PHE A 177 -23.44 11.67 -11.39
CA PHE A 177 -23.54 13.00 -10.79
C PHE A 177 -23.20 14.14 -11.78
N GLU A 178 -22.88 13.81 -13.04
CA GLU A 178 -22.54 14.81 -14.07
C GLU A 178 -23.59 15.90 -14.26
N PRO A 179 -24.91 15.63 -14.27
CA PRO A 179 -25.90 16.67 -14.44
C PRO A 179 -26.15 17.54 -13.20
N ILE A 180 -25.52 17.25 -12.06
CA ILE A 180 -25.79 17.92 -10.79
C ILE A 180 -24.84 19.11 -10.64
N VAL A 181 -25.34 20.31 -10.92
CA VAL A 181 -24.59 21.57 -10.75
C VAL A 181 -24.58 21.96 -9.27
N LYS A 182 -23.42 22.29 -8.74
CA LYS A 182 -23.19 22.73 -7.36
C LYS A 182 -22.20 23.88 -7.31
N ILE A 183 -22.08 24.54 -6.16
CA ILE A 183 -20.97 25.47 -5.96
C ILE A 183 -19.64 24.75 -5.80
N GLY A 184 -18.60 25.30 -6.39
CA GLY A 184 -17.22 24.93 -6.04
C GLY A 184 -16.78 25.59 -4.73
N ARG A 185 -15.73 25.04 -4.11
CA ARG A 185 -15.07 25.62 -2.95
C ARG A 185 -13.56 25.62 -3.12
N THR A 186 -12.96 26.81 -2.94
CA THR A 186 -11.50 26.97 -2.84
C THR A 186 -11.20 27.66 -1.52
N HIS A 187 -10.16 27.23 -0.80
CA HIS A 187 -9.88 27.69 0.57
C HIS A 187 -11.04 27.44 1.56
N LEU A 188 -11.90 26.49 1.31
CA LEU A 188 -13.20 26.27 1.97
C LEU A 188 -14.16 27.48 1.87
N GLN A 189 -13.90 28.40 0.95
CA GLN A 189 -14.79 29.53 0.61
C GLN A 189 -15.55 29.24 -0.67
N ASP A 190 -16.71 29.90 -0.82
CA ASP A 190 -17.55 29.78 -2.00
C ASP A 190 -16.77 30.19 -3.27
N ALA A 191 -16.90 29.37 -4.31
CA ALA A 191 -16.29 29.61 -5.60
C ALA A 191 -17.34 29.47 -6.73
N THR A 192 -16.89 29.56 -7.97
CA THR A 192 -17.74 29.39 -9.13
C THR A 192 -18.29 27.96 -9.23
N PRO A 193 -19.45 27.74 -9.90
CA PRO A 193 -20.05 26.44 -10.05
C PRO A 193 -19.17 25.42 -10.79
N LEU A 194 -19.39 24.16 -10.46
CA LEU A 194 -18.97 22.97 -11.20
C LEU A 194 -20.08 21.92 -11.06
N THR A 195 -19.96 20.78 -11.74
CA THR A 195 -20.84 19.66 -11.43
C THR A 195 -20.26 18.76 -10.33
N LEU A 196 -21.11 18.06 -9.59
CA LEU A 196 -20.68 17.06 -8.63
C LEU A 196 -19.93 15.92 -9.35
N GLY A 197 -20.33 15.61 -10.60
CA GLY A 197 -19.59 14.67 -11.45
C GLY A 197 -18.17 15.13 -11.76
N GLN A 198 -17.96 16.41 -12.08
CA GLN A 198 -16.63 16.98 -12.28
C GLN A 198 -15.76 16.89 -11.02
N GLU A 199 -16.32 17.16 -9.84
CA GLU A 199 -15.62 17.00 -8.56
C GLU A 199 -15.17 15.56 -8.34
N PHE A 200 -16.04 14.56 -8.53
CA PHE A 200 -15.72 13.15 -8.43
C PHE A 200 -14.74 12.67 -9.52
N SER A 201 -14.78 13.23 -10.71
CA SER A 201 -13.84 12.91 -11.79
C SER A 201 -12.39 13.22 -11.42
N GLY A 202 -12.19 14.26 -10.61
CA GLY A 202 -10.87 14.59 -10.03
C GLY A 202 -10.35 13.47 -9.13
N TYR A 203 -11.22 12.84 -8.33
CA TYR A 203 -10.85 11.68 -7.48
C TYR A 203 -10.45 10.47 -8.33
N VAL A 204 -11.23 10.20 -9.39
CA VAL A 204 -10.92 9.13 -10.35
C VAL A 204 -9.54 9.33 -10.97
N ALA A 205 -9.24 10.52 -11.45
CA ALA A 205 -7.96 10.84 -12.08
C ALA A 205 -6.77 10.67 -11.09
N GLN A 206 -6.96 11.02 -9.81
CA GLN A 206 -5.95 10.80 -8.77
C GLN A 206 -5.65 9.30 -8.57
N LEU A 207 -6.68 8.43 -8.60
CA LEU A 207 -6.50 6.99 -8.47
C LEU A 207 -5.91 6.37 -9.75
N ASP A 208 -6.29 6.82 -10.95
CA ASP A 208 -5.66 6.40 -12.21
C ASP A 208 -4.15 6.68 -12.22
N HIS A 209 -3.76 7.88 -11.80
CA HIS A 209 -2.35 8.23 -11.67
C HIS A 209 -1.66 7.43 -10.54
N GLY A 210 -2.40 7.10 -9.47
CA GLY A 210 -1.90 6.23 -8.41
C GLY A 210 -1.57 4.83 -8.93
N LEU A 211 -2.48 4.22 -9.69
CA LEU A 211 -2.28 2.92 -10.34
C LEU A 211 -1.08 2.93 -11.29
N ALA A 212 -0.93 3.99 -12.11
CA ALA A 212 0.21 4.13 -13.01
C ALA A 212 1.55 4.16 -12.25
N ARG A 213 1.62 4.91 -11.13
CA ARG A 213 2.84 4.97 -10.29
C ARG A 213 3.16 3.63 -9.63
N LEU A 214 2.14 2.85 -9.23
CA LEU A 214 2.37 1.49 -8.72
C LEU A 214 2.95 0.57 -9.80
N GLN A 215 2.45 0.65 -11.04
CA GLN A 215 3.00 -0.11 -12.16
C GLN A 215 4.44 0.30 -12.48
N ASP A 216 4.77 1.58 -12.36
CA ASP A 216 6.16 2.05 -12.53
C ASP A 216 7.08 1.52 -11.43
N ALA A 217 6.63 1.48 -10.18
CA ALA A 217 7.41 0.96 -9.05
C ALA A 217 7.67 -0.55 -9.17
N LEU A 218 6.71 -1.31 -9.68
CA LEU A 218 6.84 -2.75 -9.89
C LEU A 218 8.00 -3.12 -10.83
N LYS A 219 8.33 -2.28 -11.80
CA LYS A 219 9.44 -2.54 -12.74
C LYS A 219 10.76 -2.79 -12.00
N TYR A 220 11.06 -2.02 -10.98
CA TYR A 220 12.27 -2.14 -10.17
C TYR A 220 12.19 -3.27 -9.14
N LEU A 221 11.00 -3.57 -8.63
CA LEU A 221 10.79 -4.71 -7.73
C LEU A 221 10.90 -6.06 -8.45
N TYR A 222 10.72 -6.10 -9.77
CA TYR A 222 10.91 -7.32 -10.54
C TYR A 222 12.39 -7.67 -10.77
N GLU A 223 13.33 -6.77 -10.52
CA GLU A 223 14.77 -6.99 -10.63
C GLU A 223 15.31 -7.59 -9.33
N LEU A 224 15.74 -8.86 -9.35
CA LEU A 224 16.07 -9.62 -8.15
C LEU A 224 17.57 -9.60 -7.82
N PRO A 225 17.93 -9.33 -6.54
CA PRO A 225 19.30 -9.40 -6.04
C PRO A 225 19.89 -10.82 -6.06
N LEU A 226 19.07 -11.87 -6.04
CA LEU A 226 19.48 -13.26 -5.92
C LEU A 226 20.55 -13.64 -6.94
N GLY A 227 21.58 -14.35 -6.46
CA GLY A 227 22.78 -14.72 -7.22
C GLY A 227 23.95 -13.77 -7.05
N GLY A 228 23.77 -12.62 -6.35
CA GLY A 228 24.88 -11.75 -5.96
C GLY A 228 25.75 -12.34 -4.82
N THR A 229 25.19 -13.25 -4.06
CA THR A 229 25.78 -13.88 -2.88
C THR A 229 26.22 -12.85 -1.82
N ALA A 230 27.47 -12.90 -1.35
CA ALA A 230 27.91 -12.09 -0.20
C ALA A 230 28.01 -10.59 -0.50
N VAL A 231 28.58 -10.21 -1.67
CA VAL A 231 28.93 -8.82 -2.01
C VAL A 231 28.58 -8.41 -3.45
N GLY A 232 27.88 -9.27 -4.19
CA GLY A 232 27.49 -9.00 -5.58
C GLY A 232 28.28 -9.75 -6.65
N THR A 233 29.35 -10.47 -6.28
CA THR A 233 30.23 -11.17 -7.23
C THR A 233 29.71 -12.54 -7.66
N GLY A 234 28.73 -13.10 -6.96
CA GLY A 234 28.22 -14.45 -7.20
C GLY A 234 29.18 -15.56 -6.75
N LEU A 235 30.06 -15.27 -5.81
CA LEU A 235 31.05 -16.26 -5.30
C LEU A 235 30.33 -17.53 -4.80
N ASN A 236 30.86 -18.70 -5.18
CA ASN A 236 30.34 -20.03 -4.85
C ASN A 236 28.96 -20.36 -5.48
N SER A 237 28.50 -19.61 -6.45
CA SER A 237 27.31 -19.95 -7.25
C SER A 237 27.68 -20.43 -8.66
N HIS A 238 26.76 -21.16 -9.32
CA HIS A 238 26.90 -21.48 -10.73
C HIS A 238 26.67 -20.22 -11.58
N PRO A 239 27.40 -19.99 -12.70
CA PRO A 239 27.22 -18.80 -13.56
C PRO A 239 25.75 -18.57 -13.98
N ASP A 240 25.01 -19.63 -14.23
CA ASP A 240 23.60 -19.56 -14.65
C ASP A 240 22.61 -19.41 -13.47
N PHE A 241 23.06 -19.52 -12.23
CA PHE A 241 22.16 -19.60 -11.07
C PHE A 241 21.23 -18.38 -10.98
N ALA A 242 21.77 -17.17 -11.07
CA ALA A 242 21.01 -15.93 -10.93
C ALA A 242 19.87 -15.82 -11.96
N VAL A 243 20.17 -16.10 -13.22
CA VAL A 243 19.18 -16.02 -14.32
C VAL A 243 18.12 -17.12 -14.19
N LYS A 244 18.54 -18.36 -13.93
CA LYS A 244 17.62 -19.50 -13.82
C LYS A 244 16.75 -19.42 -12.57
N ALA A 245 17.29 -18.95 -11.44
CA ALA A 245 16.52 -18.78 -10.21
C ALA A 245 15.45 -17.67 -10.35
N ALA A 246 15.79 -16.55 -11.01
CA ALA A 246 14.83 -15.51 -11.31
C ALA A 246 13.72 -16.01 -12.25
N ALA A 247 14.07 -16.75 -13.29
CA ALA A 247 13.10 -17.38 -14.19
C ALA A 247 12.20 -18.40 -13.46
N GLN A 248 12.77 -19.19 -12.54
CA GLN A 248 12.00 -20.11 -11.71
C GLN A 248 11.03 -19.38 -10.77
N LEU A 249 11.45 -18.25 -10.17
CA LEU A 249 10.57 -17.38 -9.38
C LEU A 249 9.46 -16.78 -10.23
N ALA A 250 9.76 -16.35 -11.46
CA ALA A 250 8.76 -15.84 -12.39
C ALA A 250 7.70 -16.91 -12.72
N GLN A 251 8.13 -18.14 -12.99
CA GLN A 251 7.23 -19.26 -13.26
C GLN A 251 6.34 -19.60 -12.05
N LEU A 252 6.92 -19.66 -10.85
CA LEU A 252 6.19 -20.03 -9.63
C LEU A 252 5.19 -18.96 -9.17
N SER A 253 5.49 -17.69 -9.41
CA SER A 253 4.67 -16.57 -8.95
C SER A 253 3.70 -16.03 -10.01
N GLY A 254 3.93 -16.32 -11.30
CA GLY A 254 3.23 -15.69 -12.42
C GLY A 254 3.60 -14.22 -12.66
N LEU A 255 4.64 -13.69 -11.99
CA LEU A 255 5.10 -12.31 -12.11
C LEU A 255 6.42 -12.25 -12.89
N PRO A 256 6.72 -11.19 -13.64
CA PRO A 256 7.84 -11.13 -14.59
C PRO A 256 9.19 -10.83 -13.91
N PHE A 257 9.57 -11.61 -12.90
CA PHE A 257 10.85 -11.46 -12.21
C PHE A 257 12.02 -11.76 -13.15
N VAL A 258 13.04 -10.93 -13.04
CA VAL A 258 14.32 -11.06 -13.77
C VAL A 258 15.49 -10.89 -12.80
N THR A 259 16.67 -11.33 -13.21
CA THR A 259 17.89 -11.07 -12.43
C THR A 259 18.27 -9.59 -12.54
N ALA A 260 18.60 -8.94 -11.42
CA ALA A 260 19.03 -7.54 -11.41
C ALA A 260 20.28 -7.35 -12.31
N PRO A 261 20.30 -6.32 -13.15
CA PRO A 261 21.40 -6.09 -14.09
C PRO A 261 22.73 -5.75 -13.37
N ASN A 262 22.67 -5.19 -12.17
CA ASN A 262 23.82 -4.90 -11.32
C ASN A 262 23.59 -5.44 -9.92
N LYS A 263 24.35 -6.47 -9.54
CA LYS A 263 24.22 -7.11 -8.22
C LYS A 263 24.83 -6.28 -7.10
N PHE A 264 25.75 -5.38 -7.37
CA PHE A 264 26.38 -4.52 -6.37
C PHE A 264 25.37 -3.45 -5.90
N GLU A 265 24.67 -2.81 -6.83
CA GLU A 265 23.55 -1.92 -6.50
C GLU A 265 22.45 -2.67 -5.76
N ALA A 266 22.06 -3.83 -6.29
CA ALA A 266 20.96 -4.63 -5.71
C ALA A 266 21.22 -5.15 -4.29
N LEU A 267 22.48 -5.27 -3.85
CA LEU A 267 22.85 -5.64 -2.48
C LEU A 267 23.07 -4.41 -1.57
N GLY A 268 23.76 -3.39 -2.08
CA GLY A 268 24.10 -2.20 -1.30
C GLY A 268 22.97 -1.19 -1.19
N GLY A 269 22.18 -1.03 -2.25
CA GLY A 269 21.03 -0.13 -2.30
C GLY A 269 19.70 -0.76 -1.90
N ARG A 270 18.69 0.08 -1.63
CA ARG A 270 17.28 -0.32 -1.43
C ARG A 270 16.35 0.59 -2.23
N ASP A 271 16.84 1.12 -3.34
CA ASP A 271 16.17 2.16 -4.12
C ASP A 271 14.80 1.70 -4.65
N ALA A 272 14.67 0.45 -5.06
CA ALA A 272 13.39 -0.14 -5.48
C ALA A 272 12.33 -0.08 -4.36
N ALA A 273 12.71 -0.38 -3.12
CA ALA A 273 11.81 -0.31 -1.97
C ALA A 273 11.46 1.15 -1.60
N VAL A 274 12.43 2.05 -1.66
CA VAL A 274 12.24 3.50 -1.42
C VAL A 274 11.32 4.08 -2.48
N PHE A 275 11.52 3.75 -3.76
CA PHE A 275 10.67 4.22 -4.85
C PHE A 275 9.24 3.69 -4.73
N ALA A 276 9.07 2.40 -4.41
CA ALA A 276 7.76 1.82 -4.15
C ALA A 276 7.05 2.51 -2.99
N SER A 277 7.75 2.79 -1.88
CA SER A 277 7.24 3.56 -0.76
C SER A 277 6.79 4.96 -1.17
N GLY A 278 7.53 5.65 -2.02
CA GLY A 278 7.16 6.95 -2.59
C GLY A 278 5.85 6.90 -3.41
N ALA A 279 5.66 5.82 -4.17
CA ALA A 279 4.40 5.58 -4.90
C ALA A 279 3.22 5.35 -3.95
N LEU A 280 3.40 4.53 -2.90
CA LEU A 280 2.41 4.27 -1.85
C LEU A 280 2.05 5.56 -1.09
N LYS A 281 3.04 6.36 -0.72
CA LYS A 281 2.83 7.67 -0.09
C LYS A 281 2.01 8.61 -0.96
N THR A 282 2.31 8.66 -2.26
CA THR A 282 1.55 9.52 -3.18
C THR A 282 0.10 9.06 -3.31
N LEU A 283 -0.13 7.73 -3.37
CA LEU A 283 -1.48 7.16 -3.33
C LEU A 283 -2.20 7.51 -2.02
N ALA A 284 -1.52 7.38 -0.87
CA ALA A 284 -2.06 7.76 0.44
C ALA A 284 -2.45 9.24 0.48
N ALA A 285 -1.67 10.15 -0.12
CA ALA A 285 -2.00 11.57 -0.20
C ALA A 285 -3.31 11.81 -0.99
N SER A 286 -3.49 11.10 -2.11
CA SER A 286 -4.73 11.14 -2.90
C SER A 286 -5.92 10.60 -2.11
N LEU A 287 -5.78 9.44 -1.48
CA LEU A 287 -6.83 8.82 -0.67
C LEU A 287 -7.23 9.66 0.53
N ASN A 288 -6.26 10.28 1.20
CA ASN A 288 -6.53 11.19 2.31
C ASN A 288 -7.33 12.43 1.87
N LYS A 289 -7.01 12.99 0.70
CA LYS A 289 -7.77 14.10 0.12
C LYS A 289 -9.20 13.66 -0.20
N ILE A 290 -9.39 12.53 -0.84
CA ILE A 290 -10.71 11.96 -1.18
C ILE A 290 -11.54 11.74 0.11
N ALA A 291 -10.97 11.11 1.12
CA ALA A 291 -11.64 10.84 2.39
C ALA A 291 -12.07 12.14 3.09
N ASN A 292 -11.22 13.17 3.08
CA ASN A 292 -11.53 14.45 3.70
C ASN A 292 -12.63 15.21 2.94
N ASP A 293 -12.60 15.23 1.60
CA ASP A 293 -13.65 15.87 0.82
C ASP A 293 -15.01 15.18 1.02
N VAL A 294 -15.06 13.85 0.95
CA VAL A 294 -16.28 13.08 1.21
C VAL A 294 -16.82 13.38 2.63
N ARG A 295 -15.93 13.43 3.62
CA ARG A 295 -16.29 13.75 5.01
C ARG A 295 -16.86 15.17 5.15
N TRP A 296 -16.25 16.15 4.46
CA TRP A 296 -16.76 17.53 4.44
C TRP A 296 -18.11 17.64 3.77
N LEU A 297 -18.25 17.05 2.57
CA LEU A 297 -19.52 17.09 1.81
C LEU A 297 -20.67 16.42 2.59
N ALA A 298 -20.40 15.39 3.36
CA ALA A 298 -21.37 14.67 4.18
C ALA A 298 -21.59 15.28 5.58
N SER A 299 -20.89 16.36 5.93
CA SER A 299 -20.93 16.92 7.29
C SER A 299 -22.33 17.44 7.66
N GLY A 300 -22.70 17.29 8.91
CA GLY A 300 -23.97 17.79 9.46
C GLY A 300 -24.81 16.68 10.10
N PRO A 301 -25.99 16.35 9.59
CA PRO A 301 -26.60 16.68 8.29
C PRO A 301 -27.31 18.05 8.20
N ARG A 302 -27.66 18.67 9.36
CA ARG A 302 -28.42 19.94 9.36
C ARG A 302 -27.54 21.17 9.50
N CYS A 303 -26.48 21.09 10.33
CA CYS A 303 -25.60 22.23 10.68
C CYS A 303 -24.22 22.16 10.00
N GLY A 304 -24.05 21.31 9.00
CA GLY A 304 -22.87 21.24 8.14
C GLY A 304 -23.26 21.38 6.68
N LEU A 305 -22.37 20.95 5.78
CA LEU A 305 -22.62 21.04 4.33
C LEU A 305 -23.79 20.14 3.90
N GLY A 306 -23.71 18.85 4.18
CA GLY A 306 -24.78 17.89 3.89
C GLY A 306 -25.16 17.80 2.42
N GLU A 307 -24.21 18.07 1.50
CA GLU A 307 -24.47 17.99 0.04
C GLU A 307 -24.53 16.54 -0.45
N ILE A 308 -23.93 15.61 0.29
CA ILE A 308 -24.04 14.17 0.05
C ILE A 308 -24.43 13.44 1.33
N LYS A 309 -24.99 12.24 1.16
CA LYS A 309 -25.18 11.24 2.22
C LYS A 309 -24.16 10.13 2.02
N ILE A 310 -23.75 9.53 3.15
CA ILE A 310 -22.92 8.32 3.21
C ILE A 310 -23.63 7.27 4.02
N PRO A 311 -23.33 5.96 3.85
CA PRO A 311 -23.93 4.88 4.63
C PRO A 311 -23.77 5.05 6.13
N GLU A 312 -24.79 4.65 6.88
CA GLU A 312 -24.79 4.54 8.32
C GLU A 312 -24.36 3.13 8.72
N ASN A 313 -23.11 2.96 9.18
CA ASN A 313 -22.54 1.63 9.42
C ASN A 313 -22.65 1.21 10.88
N GLU A 314 -22.53 2.16 11.83
CA GLU A 314 -22.59 1.92 13.27
C GLU A 314 -23.09 3.15 14.04
N PRO A 315 -23.60 2.97 15.28
CA PRO A 315 -23.95 4.09 16.15
C PRO A 315 -22.74 4.99 16.41
N GLY A 316 -22.87 6.28 16.15
CA GLY A 316 -21.75 7.24 16.18
C GLY A 316 -21.45 7.86 17.54
N SER A 317 -22.28 7.60 18.59
CA SER A 317 -22.10 8.22 19.91
C SER A 317 -22.78 7.41 21.01
N SER A 318 -22.11 7.32 22.16
CA SER A 318 -22.66 6.69 23.37
C SER A 318 -23.66 7.60 24.13
N ILE A 319 -23.67 8.91 23.85
CA ILE A 319 -24.48 9.89 24.59
C ILE A 319 -25.38 10.77 23.70
N MET A 320 -25.22 10.69 22.36
CA MET A 320 -26.03 11.43 21.39
C MET A 320 -26.79 10.44 20.49
N PRO A 321 -28.02 10.04 20.86
CA PRO A 321 -28.79 9.06 20.09
C PRO A 321 -29.03 9.52 18.64
N GLY A 322 -28.82 8.63 17.68
CA GLY A 322 -29.02 8.91 16.27
C GLY A 322 -27.87 9.67 15.58
N LYS A 323 -26.77 9.96 16.28
CA LYS A 323 -25.58 10.54 15.66
C LYS A 323 -24.83 9.46 14.86
N VAL A 324 -24.56 9.76 13.60
CA VAL A 324 -23.73 8.92 12.71
C VAL A 324 -22.44 9.68 12.35
N ASN A 325 -21.33 8.99 12.38
CA ASN A 325 -20.01 9.56 12.07
C ASN A 325 -19.49 9.04 10.71
N PRO A 326 -18.62 9.79 10.02
CA PRO A 326 -17.99 9.36 8.76
C PRO A 326 -16.80 8.43 9.03
N THR A 327 -17.05 7.31 9.74
CA THR A 327 -16.01 6.43 10.32
C THR A 327 -15.09 5.82 9.27
N GLN A 328 -15.59 5.50 8.08
CA GLN A 328 -14.77 5.00 6.98
C GLN A 328 -13.79 6.06 6.45
N CYS A 329 -14.20 7.33 6.40
CA CYS A 329 -13.31 8.44 6.06
C CYS A 329 -12.21 8.63 7.11
N GLU A 330 -12.56 8.47 8.39
CA GLU A 330 -11.62 8.58 9.51
C GLU A 330 -10.60 7.44 9.48
N ALA A 331 -11.06 6.20 9.30
CA ALA A 331 -10.21 5.02 9.19
C ALA A 331 -9.22 5.14 8.03
N LEU A 332 -9.70 5.53 6.84
CA LEU A 332 -8.85 5.74 5.66
C LEU A 332 -7.80 6.84 5.92
N SER A 333 -8.19 7.94 6.57
CA SER A 333 -7.25 9.03 6.91
C SER A 333 -6.18 8.57 7.90
N MET A 334 -6.54 7.76 8.92
CA MET A 334 -5.55 7.18 9.85
C MET A 334 -4.58 6.24 9.16
N VAL A 335 -5.06 5.39 8.25
CA VAL A 335 -4.19 4.55 7.40
C VAL A 335 -3.21 5.40 6.60
N CYS A 336 -3.67 6.49 5.99
CA CYS A 336 -2.79 7.40 5.25
C CYS A 336 -1.70 8.01 6.16
N CYS A 337 -2.05 8.42 7.38
CA CYS A 337 -1.07 8.91 8.36
C CYS A 337 0.01 7.86 8.68
N GLN A 338 -0.40 6.59 8.88
CA GLN A 338 0.54 5.50 9.13
C GLN A 338 1.48 5.29 7.94
N VAL A 339 0.97 5.31 6.72
CA VAL A 339 1.77 5.17 5.49
C VAL A 339 2.80 6.31 5.35
N PHE A 340 2.44 7.54 5.70
CA PHE A 340 3.39 8.67 5.72
C PHE A 340 4.53 8.42 6.71
N GLY A 341 4.22 7.92 7.92
CA GLY A 341 5.24 7.55 8.90
C GLY A 341 6.14 6.41 8.43
N ASN A 342 5.57 5.39 7.82
CA ASN A 342 6.31 4.26 7.25
C ASN A 342 7.26 4.72 6.13
N ASP A 343 6.83 5.65 5.27
CA ASP A 343 7.67 6.20 4.20
C ASP A 343 8.91 6.91 4.77
N VAL A 344 8.77 7.68 5.83
CA VAL A 344 9.93 8.31 6.51
C VAL A 344 10.91 7.24 6.99
N THR A 345 10.41 6.18 7.63
CA THR A 345 11.24 5.07 8.09
C THR A 345 11.97 4.38 6.94
N ILE A 346 11.27 4.08 5.84
CA ILE A 346 11.82 3.40 4.67
C ILE A 346 12.90 4.27 4.00
N ASN A 347 12.66 5.58 3.86
CA ASN A 347 13.63 6.49 3.28
C ASN A 347 14.93 6.57 4.10
N MET A 348 14.82 6.73 5.42
CA MET A 348 15.99 6.76 6.31
C MET A 348 16.76 5.44 6.28
N ALA A 349 16.05 4.33 6.36
CA ALA A 349 16.64 3.00 6.32
C ALA A 349 17.25 2.67 4.95
N GLY A 350 16.59 3.05 3.85
CA GLY A 350 17.08 2.86 2.49
C GLY A 350 18.36 3.64 2.20
N ALA A 351 18.44 4.88 2.69
CA ALA A 351 19.61 5.76 2.55
C ALA A 351 20.81 5.34 3.43
N SER A 352 20.64 4.36 4.33
CA SER A 352 21.67 3.97 5.33
C SER A 352 22.50 2.74 4.91
N GLY A 353 22.51 2.37 3.63
CA GLY A 353 23.41 1.36 3.10
C GLY A 353 24.87 1.82 3.17
N ASN A 354 25.78 0.87 3.41
CA ASN A 354 27.21 1.14 3.44
C ASN A 354 27.93 0.09 2.59
N PHE A 355 28.70 0.55 1.60
CA PHE A 355 29.41 -0.30 0.67
C PHE A 355 28.47 -1.33 0.00
N GLU A 356 28.73 -2.62 0.18
CA GLU A 356 28.04 -3.70 -0.52
C GLU A 356 26.79 -4.24 0.20
N LEU A 357 26.35 -3.60 1.31
CA LEU A 357 25.17 -4.07 2.05
C LEU A 357 24.39 -2.95 2.74
N ASN A 358 23.09 -3.01 2.62
CA ASN A 358 22.17 -2.31 3.50
C ASN A 358 21.76 -3.22 4.67
N VAL A 359 21.93 -2.74 5.91
CA VAL A 359 21.64 -3.50 7.14
C VAL A 359 20.41 -2.98 7.89
N TYR A 360 19.39 -2.50 7.16
CA TYR A 360 18.11 -2.07 7.69
C TYR A 360 16.93 -2.83 7.04
N MET A 361 17.23 -3.97 6.43
CA MET A 361 16.28 -4.71 5.60
C MET A 361 15.01 -5.18 6.33
N PRO A 362 15.06 -5.71 7.57
CA PRO A 362 13.84 -6.13 8.27
C PRO A 362 12.84 -5.00 8.52
N VAL A 363 13.31 -3.81 8.91
CA VAL A 363 12.44 -2.65 9.15
C VAL A 363 11.88 -2.08 7.85
N ILE A 364 12.65 -2.11 6.76
CA ILE A 364 12.16 -1.75 5.41
C ILE A 364 11.04 -2.70 4.99
N ALA A 365 11.27 -4.01 5.08
CA ALA A 365 10.28 -5.02 4.74
C ALA A 365 8.97 -4.86 5.51
N TYR A 366 9.09 -4.69 6.84
CA TYR A 366 7.92 -4.52 7.72
C TYR A 366 7.07 -3.31 7.32
N ASN A 367 7.69 -2.13 7.21
CA ASN A 367 6.97 -0.90 6.90
C ASN A 367 6.41 -0.86 5.47
N LEU A 368 7.14 -1.41 4.49
CA LEU A 368 6.69 -1.49 3.11
C LEU A 368 5.45 -2.38 2.98
N LEU A 369 5.53 -3.61 3.49
CA LEU A 369 4.41 -4.57 3.41
C LEU A 369 3.22 -4.14 4.25
N GLN A 370 3.44 -3.50 5.41
CA GLN A 370 2.36 -2.91 6.19
C GLN A 370 1.63 -1.82 5.39
N SER A 371 2.37 -0.94 4.70
CA SER A 371 1.78 0.13 3.89
C SER A 371 0.94 -0.42 2.74
N VAL A 372 1.45 -1.44 2.03
CA VAL A 372 0.70 -2.09 0.93
C VAL A 372 -0.60 -2.68 1.44
N ARG A 373 -0.54 -3.45 2.54
CA ARG A 373 -1.70 -4.13 3.12
C ARG A 373 -2.73 -3.15 3.64
N LEU A 374 -2.31 -2.16 4.44
CA LEU A 374 -3.22 -1.17 5.01
C LEU A 374 -3.95 -0.37 3.92
N LEU A 375 -3.26 0.03 2.86
CA LEU A 375 -3.89 0.75 1.74
C LEU A 375 -4.87 -0.15 0.98
N GLY A 376 -4.53 -1.40 0.73
CA GLY A 376 -5.41 -2.37 0.06
C GLY A 376 -6.69 -2.63 0.86
N ASP A 377 -6.53 -2.95 2.15
CA ASP A 377 -7.65 -3.22 3.05
C ASP A 377 -8.54 -1.98 3.22
N ALA A 378 -7.94 -0.79 3.39
CA ALA A 378 -8.67 0.47 3.56
C ALA A 378 -9.41 0.90 2.27
N CYS A 379 -8.83 0.69 1.09
CA CYS A 379 -9.52 0.93 -0.18
C CYS A 379 -10.75 0.04 -0.33
N ASN A 380 -10.66 -1.25 0.01
CA ASN A 380 -11.79 -2.17 -0.01
C ASN A 380 -12.86 -1.75 1.02
N SER A 381 -12.47 -1.48 2.26
CA SER A 381 -13.39 -1.07 3.31
C SER A 381 -14.12 0.22 2.97
N PHE A 382 -13.38 1.25 2.53
CA PHE A 382 -13.96 2.53 2.12
C PHE A 382 -14.87 2.38 0.90
N ASN A 383 -14.50 1.53 -0.07
CA ASN A 383 -15.37 1.24 -1.20
C ASN A 383 -16.70 0.63 -0.74
N ASP A 384 -16.64 -0.47 0.02
CA ASP A 384 -17.80 -1.29 0.31
C ASP A 384 -18.74 -0.67 1.35
N HIS A 385 -18.20 0.13 2.27
CA HIS A 385 -18.94 0.72 3.38
C HIS A 385 -19.10 2.24 3.30
N CYS A 386 -18.59 2.90 2.26
CA CYS A 386 -18.77 4.33 2.04
C CYS A 386 -19.07 4.65 0.57
N ALA A 387 -18.12 4.45 -0.34
CA ALA A 387 -18.18 4.97 -1.71
C ALA A 387 -19.40 4.45 -2.50
N VAL A 388 -19.72 3.17 -2.38
CA VAL A 388 -20.89 2.55 -3.06
C VAL A 388 -22.19 3.25 -2.67
N GLY A 389 -22.35 3.64 -1.40
CA GLY A 389 -23.56 4.23 -0.85
C GLY A 389 -23.61 5.75 -0.85
N ILE A 390 -22.66 6.46 -1.49
CA ILE A 390 -22.72 7.92 -1.61
C ILE A 390 -23.90 8.32 -2.47
N GLU A 391 -24.76 9.22 -1.96
CA GLU A 391 -25.91 9.80 -2.63
C GLU A 391 -25.89 11.33 -2.54
N PRO A 392 -26.30 12.05 -3.59
CA PRO A 392 -26.44 13.51 -3.53
C PRO A 392 -27.66 13.90 -2.68
N VAL A 393 -27.62 15.12 -2.11
CA VAL A 393 -28.77 15.75 -1.42
C VAL A 393 -29.18 16.98 -2.25
N PRO A 394 -30.08 16.83 -3.22
CA PRO A 394 -30.41 17.89 -4.19
C PRO A 394 -30.84 19.20 -3.52
N GLU A 395 -31.62 19.14 -2.44
CA GLU A 395 -32.14 20.34 -1.76
C GLU A 395 -31.02 21.18 -1.14
N LYS A 396 -29.97 20.53 -0.61
CA LYS A 396 -28.82 21.22 -0.03
C LYS A 396 -27.91 21.81 -1.11
N ILE A 397 -27.70 21.04 -2.17
CA ILE A 397 -26.89 21.47 -3.32
C ILE A 397 -27.56 22.70 -3.97
N ASP A 398 -28.86 22.65 -4.22
CA ASP A 398 -29.63 23.76 -4.79
C ASP A 398 -29.63 25.00 -3.88
N TYR A 399 -29.85 24.78 -2.59
CA TYR A 399 -29.78 25.87 -1.60
C TYR A 399 -28.44 26.62 -1.65
N PHE A 400 -27.31 25.93 -1.57
CA PHE A 400 -25.99 26.56 -1.60
C PHE A 400 -25.71 27.20 -2.96
N LEU A 401 -26.12 26.57 -4.06
CA LEU A 401 -25.92 27.10 -5.39
C LEU A 401 -26.58 28.47 -5.55
N HIS A 402 -27.84 28.59 -5.15
CA HIS A 402 -28.59 29.84 -5.32
C HIS A 402 -28.27 30.91 -4.28
N HIS A 403 -27.67 30.55 -3.16
CA HIS A 403 -27.22 31.51 -2.13
C HIS A 403 -25.78 31.98 -2.32
N SER A 404 -25.03 31.37 -3.25
CA SER A 404 -23.64 31.75 -3.50
C SER A 404 -23.55 33.12 -4.18
N LEU A 405 -22.76 34.01 -3.56
CA LEU A 405 -22.44 35.30 -4.16
C LEU A 405 -21.47 35.18 -5.36
N MET A 406 -20.84 34.03 -5.56
CA MET A 406 -19.85 33.82 -6.64
C MET A 406 -20.50 33.60 -8.01
N LEU A 407 -21.83 33.42 -8.07
CA LEU A 407 -22.58 33.45 -9.29
C LEU A 407 -22.47 34.82 -10.02
N VAL A 408 -22.14 35.89 -9.27
CA VAL A 408 -21.87 37.23 -9.82
C VAL A 408 -20.80 37.23 -10.92
N THR A 409 -19.91 36.21 -10.93
CA THR A 409 -18.87 36.06 -11.93
C THR A 409 -19.41 35.98 -13.35
N ALA A 410 -20.63 35.46 -13.55
CA ALA A 410 -21.31 35.44 -14.84
C ALA A 410 -21.59 36.85 -15.40
N LEU A 411 -21.70 37.84 -14.51
CA LEU A 411 -22.00 39.22 -14.88
C LEU A 411 -20.77 40.00 -15.39
N ASN A 412 -19.56 39.52 -15.14
CA ASN A 412 -18.32 40.25 -15.47
C ASN A 412 -18.24 40.69 -16.94
N ARG A 413 -18.71 39.88 -17.86
CA ARG A 413 -18.66 40.19 -19.29
C ARG A 413 -19.64 41.32 -19.71
N LYS A 414 -20.73 41.53 -18.95
CA LYS A 414 -21.77 42.50 -19.27
C LYS A 414 -21.56 43.82 -18.52
N ILE A 415 -21.32 43.78 -17.23
CA ILE A 415 -21.23 44.98 -16.35
C ILE A 415 -19.82 45.33 -15.87
N GLY A 416 -18.84 44.51 -16.21
CA GLY A 416 -17.46 44.69 -15.79
C GLY A 416 -17.18 44.21 -14.35
N TYR A 417 -15.90 43.94 -14.03
CA TYR A 417 -15.47 43.37 -12.75
C TYR A 417 -15.84 44.27 -11.54
N GLU A 418 -15.65 45.57 -11.66
CA GLU A 418 -15.90 46.50 -10.54
C GLU A 418 -17.39 46.59 -10.16
N ASN A 419 -18.29 46.62 -11.15
CA ASN A 419 -19.72 46.58 -10.91
C ASN A 419 -20.19 45.22 -10.37
N ALA A 420 -19.67 44.15 -10.88
CA ALA A 420 -19.93 42.80 -10.33
C ALA A 420 -19.48 42.71 -8.85
N ALA A 421 -18.28 43.16 -8.53
CA ALA A 421 -17.80 43.21 -7.17
C ALA A 421 -18.66 44.11 -6.24
N LYS A 422 -19.20 45.23 -6.80
CA LYS A 422 -20.13 46.11 -6.08
C LYS A 422 -21.45 45.39 -5.79
N VAL A 423 -22.00 44.66 -6.76
CA VAL A 423 -23.20 43.83 -6.56
C VAL A 423 -23.00 42.82 -5.46
N ALA A 424 -21.92 42.00 -5.51
CA ALA A 424 -21.65 40.95 -4.51
C ALA A 424 -21.46 41.51 -3.10
N LYS A 425 -20.66 42.57 -2.95
CA LYS A 425 -20.43 43.26 -1.64
C LYS A 425 -21.69 43.87 -1.07
N THR A 426 -22.53 44.48 -1.91
CA THR A 426 -23.79 45.11 -1.49
C THR A 426 -24.82 44.08 -1.09
N ALA A 427 -24.93 42.97 -1.89
CA ALA A 427 -25.78 41.84 -1.59
C ALA A 427 -25.42 41.23 -0.23
N TYR A 428 -24.13 40.96 0.04
CA TYR A 428 -23.66 40.43 1.30
C TYR A 428 -23.97 41.37 2.48
N LYS A 429 -23.66 42.66 2.34
CA LYS A 429 -23.86 43.66 3.40
C LYS A 429 -25.32 43.82 3.81
N ASN A 430 -26.24 43.70 2.83
CA ASN A 430 -27.66 43.98 3.03
C ASN A 430 -28.50 42.71 3.18
N ASP A 431 -27.85 41.54 3.21
CA ASP A 431 -28.49 40.21 3.26
C ASP A 431 -29.56 40.03 2.13
N LYS A 432 -29.16 40.43 0.90
CA LYS A 432 -30.02 40.38 -0.29
C LYS A 432 -29.43 39.41 -1.32
N SER A 433 -30.29 38.95 -2.26
CA SER A 433 -29.84 38.18 -3.41
C SER A 433 -29.05 39.08 -4.39
N LEU A 434 -28.18 38.42 -5.18
CA LEU A 434 -27.47 39.12 -6.27
C LEU A 434 -28.44 39.76 -7.27
N ARG A 435 -29.57 39.09 -7.56
CA ARG A 435 -30.60 39.56 -8.46
C ARG A 435 -31.24 40.86 -7.99
N GLU A 436 -31.75 40.87 -6.75
CA GLU A 436 -32.34 42.06 -6.15
C GLU A 436 -31.34 43.23 -6.11
N THR A 437 -30.13 42.96 -5.73
CA THR A 437 -29.07 43.99 -5.62
C THR A 437 -28.67 44.55 -6.98
N ALA A 438 -28.57 43.72 -8.02
CA ALA A 438 -28.25 44.19 -9.38
C ALA A 438 -29.32 45.11 -9.94
N ILE A 439 -30.59 44.81 -9.68
CA ILE A 439 -31.76 45.66 -10.07
C ILE A 439 -31.75 46.98 -9.26
N GLU A 440 -31.61 46.93 -7.94
CA GLU A 440 -31.57 48.09 -7.09
C GLU A 440 -30.43 49.07 -7.41
N LEU A 441 -29.29 48.54 -7.83
CA LEU A 441 -28.17 49.35 -8.31
C LEU A 441 -28.33 49.89 -9.72
N GLY A 442 -29.43 49.53 -10.39
CA GLY A 442 -29.70 49.99 -11.76
C GLY A 442 -28.71 49.44 -12.80
N LEU A 443 -28.05 48.32 -12.51
CA LEU A 443 -27.04 47.73 -13.40
C LEU A 443 -27.62 46.77 -14.42
N LEU A 444 -28.72 46.07 -14.07
CA LEU A 444 -29.40 45.07 -14.91
C LEU A 444 -30.90 45.06 -14.59
N SER A 445 -31.72 44.72 -15.58
CA SER A 445 -33.11 44.30 -15.34
C SER A 445 -33.15 42.87 -14.78
N GLY A 446 -34.29 42.44 -14.21
CA GLY A 446 -34.47 41.08 -13.75
C GLY A 446 -34.32 40.06 -14.89
N GLU A 447 -34.89 40.37 -16.07
CA GLU A 447 -34.78 39.50 -17.24
C GLU A 447 -33.32 39.35 -17.74
N GLU A 448 -32.56 40.47 -17.75
CA GLU A 448 -31.16 40.45 -18.12
C GLU A 448 -30.33 39.66 -17.13
N PHE A 449 -30.60 39.77 -15.82
CA PHE A 449 -29.94 39.00 -14.81
C PHE A 449 -30.21 37.51 -14.98
N ASP A 450 -31.46 37.11 -15.12
CA ASP A 450 -31.87 35.71 -15.24
C ASP A 450 -31.31 35.05 -16.52
N ALA A 451 -31.15 35.82 -17.60
CA ALA A 451 -30.53 35.36 -18.85
C ALA A 451 -29.01 35.19 -18.75
N LEU A 452 -28.33 35.94 -17.87
CA LEU A 452 -26.87 35.92 -17.70
C LEU A 452 -26.40 34.94 -16.64
N VAL A 453 -27.16 34.81 -15.57
CA VAL A 453 -26.78 33.97 -14.42
C VAL A 453 -27.46 32.60 -14.50
N VAL A 454 -26.93 31.78 -15.38
CA VAL A 454 -27.35 30.38 -15.59
C VAL A 454 -26.22 29.47 -15.07
N PRO A 455 -26.36 28.92 -13.88
CA PRO A 455 -25.25 28.11 -13.27
C PRO A 455 -24.75 26.98 -14.18
N ALA A 456 -25.63 26.31 -14.90
CA ALA A 456 -25.29 25.26 -15.86
C ALA A 456 -24.36 25.74 -17.00
N ASP A 457 -24.42 27.02 -17.33
CA ASP A 457 -23.59 27.65 -18.34
C ASP A 457 -22.18 28.04 -17.84
N MET A 458 -21.94 27.92 -16.55
CA MET A 458 -20.67 28.30 -15.86
C MET A 458 -19.73 27.12 -15.64
N VAL A 459 -20.13 25.91 -15.99
CA VAL A 459 -19.37 24.68 -15.68
C VAL A 459 -18.44 24.20 -16.81
N HIS A 460 -18.45 24.92 -17.94
CA HIS A 460 -17.60 24.63 -19.12
C HIS A 460 -17.05 25.93 -19.73
N PRO A 461 -15.91 25.87 -20.44
CA PRO A 461 -15.43 26.99 -21.25
C PRO A 461 -16.47 27.39 -22.34
N LYS A 462 -16.63 28.72 -22.54
CA LYS A 462 -17.48 29.30 -23.61
C LYS A 462 -16.66 30.21 -24.51
#